data_b9f2c84bea07d41cd61ba5ea0082aa9f
#
_entry.id   b9f2c84bea07d41cd61ba5ea0082aa9f
#
_cell.length_a   1.000
_cell.length_b   1.000
_cell.length_c   1.000
_cell.angle_alpha   90.00
_cell.angle_beta   90.00
_cell.angle_gamma   90.00
#
_symmetry.space_group_name_H-M   'P 1'
#
loop_
_entity.id
_entity.type
_entity.pdbx_description
1 polymer ?
#
loop_
_entity_poly.entity_id
_entity_poly.type
_entity_poly.pdbx_seq_one_letter_code
_entity_poly.pdbx_strand_id
1 'polypeptide(L)'
;MKERSEDNVLDRQPSEDIDPSELIDKLDALVTALSDVAARVGPGSATDALLKQVCVRTVETISGADMAGVTLLSESGIPRTAASTHKAVLDVDFDQYACGEGPCLEAARTRSVVRATVADSEVRWPAFTANLRGAGVQSFLSAPLWVDDRHAGALNIYGHGAHGFSEVDALILRVYTTSIEGLLRVSKEIEFAKHEIAGLNTAMKSRATIEQAKGILMAIRGFSSEAAFDVLVKESQRKQQKLHTIADEIVKRAEASQ
;
A
#
# COMPACT_ATOMS: atom_id res chain seq x y z
N MET A 1 -21.09 60.18 -17.85
CA MET A 1 -20.80 59.22 -16.81
C MET A 1 -21.25 57.88 -17.35
N LYS A 2 -20.31 57.10 -17.94
CA LYS A 2 -20.56 55.84 -18.62
C LYS A 2 -19.86 54.75 -17.80
N GLU A 3 -20.67 53.91 -17.18
CA GLU A 3 -20.21 52.67 -16.58
C GLU A 3 -19.72 51.72 -17.68
N ARG A 4 -18.50 51.27 -17.59
CA ARG A 4 -17.99 50.14 -18.35
C ARG A 4 -18.20 48.89 -17.55
N SER A 5 -19.08 48.05 -18.06
CA SER A 5 -19.22 46.67 -17.70
C SER A 5 -17.96 45.92 -18.18
N GLU A 6 -17.14 45.43 -17.28
CA GLU A 6 -16.07 44.48 -17.59
C GLU A 6 -16.68 43.09 -17.65
N ASP A 7 -16.93 42.62 -18.87
CA ASP A 7 -17.25 41.22 -19.13
C ASP A 7 -15.99 40.38 -18.87
N ASN A 8 -16.01 39.69 -17.74
CA ASN A 8 -15.05 38.67 -17.39
C ASN A 8 -15.34 37.42 -18.24
N VAL A 9 -14.78 37.35 -19.43
CA VAL A 9 -14.77 36.17 -20.29
C VAL A 9 -13.80 35.21 -19.64
N LEU A 10 -14.34 34.31 -18.80
CA LEU A 10 -13.67 33.08 -18.39
C LEU A 10 -13.41 32.26 -19.66
N ASP A 11 -12.14 32.24 -20.05
CA ASP A 11 -11.62 31.40 -21.13
C ASP A 11 -11.88 29.92 -20.80
N ARG A 12 -13.06 29.44 -21.17
CA ARG A 12 -13.40 28.01 -21.13
C ARG A 12 -12.64 27.39 -22.29
N GLN A 13 -11.54 26.71 -21.99
CA GLN A 13 -10.98 25.76 -22.94
C GLN A 13 -12.10 24.83 -23.46
N PRO A 14 -12.11 24.51 -24.77
CA PRO A 14 -13.13 23.66 -25.33
C PRO A 14 -13.13 22.33 -24.56
N SER A 15 -14.29 21.94 -24.06
CA SER A 15 -14.51 20.59 -23.55
C SER A 15 -14.20 19.64 -24.69
N GLU A 16 -13.17 18.82 -24.56
CA GLU A 16 -12.98 17.68 -25.45
C GLU A 16 -14.27 16.86 -25.38
N ASP A 17 -15.05 16.83 -26.46
CA ASP A 17 -16.22 16.00 -26.60
C ASP A 17 -15.73 14.54 -26.62
N ILE A 18 -15.82 13.88 -25.46
CA ILE A 18 -15.42 12.48 -25.32
C ILE A 18 -16.46 11.64 -26.01
N ASP A 19 -16.03 10.77 -26.93
CA ASP A 19 -16.90 9.77 -27.53
C ASP A 19 -17.46 8.86 -26.41
N PRO A 20 -18.79 8.79 -26.25
CA PRO A 20 -19.41 7.94 -25.24
C PRO A 20 -18.97 6.46 -25.31
N SER A 21 -18.64 5.96 -26.50
CA SER A 21 -18.14 4.59 -26.66
C SER A 21 -16.75 4.41 -26.07
N GLU A 22 -15.85 5.36 -26.27
CA GLU A 22 -14.51 5.35 -25.67
C GLU A 22 -14.57 5.42 -24.12
N LEU A 23 -15.48 6.22 -23.60
CA LEU A 23 -15.70 6.29 -22.14
C LEU A 23 -16.18 4.95 -21.57
N ILE A 24 -17.11 4.28 -22.27
CA ILE A 24 -17.61 2.96 -21.83
C ILE A 24 -16.47 1.94 -21.82
N ASP A 25 -15.67 1.88 -22.89
CA ASP A 25 -14.53 0.96 -22.98
C ASP A 25 -13.51 1.20 -21.86
N LYS A 26 -13.21 2.45 -21.55
CA LYS A 26 -12.32 2.83 -20.44
C LYS A 26 -12.88 2.43 -19.07
N LEU A 27 -14.19 2.56 -18.86
CA LEU A 27 -14.84 2.15 -17.62
C LEU A 27 -14.87 0.63 -17.46
N ASP A 28 -15.14 -0.13 -18.53
CA ASP A 28 -15.10 -1.59 -18.50
C ASP A 28 -13.69 -2.12 -18.23
N ALA A 29 -12.66 -1.49 -18.81
CA ALA A 29 -11.27 -1.79 -18.52
C ALA A 29 -10.94 -1.51 -17.04
N LEU A 30 -11.42 -0.40 -16.47
CA LEU A 30 -11.26 -0.06 -15.06
C LEU A 30 -11.91 -1.09 -14.14
N VAL A 31 -13.16 -1.49 -14.42
CA VAL A 31 -13.88 -2.50 -13.63
C VAL A 31 -13.13 -3.83 -13.65
N THR A 32 -12.64 -4.23 -14.82
CA THR A 32 -11.85 -5.47 -14.98
C THR A 32 -10.56 -5.39 -14.18
N ALA A 33 -9.82 -4.28 -14.29
CA ALA A 33 -8.56 -4.08 -13.55
C ALA A 33 -8.77 -4.11 -12.02
N LEU A 34 -9.83 -3.47 -11.52
CA LEU A 34 -10.18 -3.48 -10.10
C LEU A 34 -10.57 -4.88 -9.61
N SER A 35 -11.35 -5.61 -10.41
CA SER A 35 -11.74 -6.99 -10.09
C SER A 35 -10.54 -7.92 -9.99
N ASP A 36 -9.60 -7.80 -10.92
CA ASP A 36 -8.36 -8.59 -10.94
C ASP A 36 -7.45 -8.30 -9.74
N VAL A 37 -7.35 -7.02 -9.35
CA VAL A 37 -6.60 -6.64 -8.15
C VAL A 37 -7.30 -7.15 -6.90
N ALA A 38 -8.63 -6.98 -6.80
CA ALA A 38 -9.41 -7.44 -5.65
C ALA A 38 -9.33 -8.97 -5.45
N ALA A 39 -9.36 -9.75 -6.54
CA ALA A 39 -9.21 -11.20 -6.47
C ALA A 39 -7.86 -11.69 -5.93
N ARG A 40 -6.83 -10.83 -5.94
CA ARG A 40 -5.48 -11.13 -5.46
C ARG A 40 -5.20 -10.59 -4.06
N VAL A 41 -6.09 -9.73 -3.54
CA VAL A 41 -6.04 -9.25 -2.16
C VAL A 41 -6.48 -10.39 -1.26
N GLY A 42 -5.55 -10.96 -0.54
CA GLY A 42 -5.80 -12.08 0.37
C GLY A 42 -4.80 -12.11 1.52
N PRO A 43 -5.03 -13.00 2.47
CA PRO A 43 -4.16 -13.17 3.62
C PRO A 43 -2.74 -13.60 3.18
N GLY A 44 -1.74 -12.76 3.49
CA GLY A 44 -0.34 -13.03 3.16
C GLY A 44 0.10 -12.55 1.77
N SER A 45 -0.74 -11.79 1.04
CA SER A 45 -0.26 -11.08 -0.15
C SER A 45 0.71 -9.99 0.28
N ALA A 46 1.97 -10.08 -0.16
CA ALA A 46 2.94 -9.03 0.07
C ALA A 46 2.46 -7.73 -0.58
N THR A 47 2.44 -6.63 0.16
CA THR A 47 2.01 -5.31 -0.32
C THR A 47 2.74 -4.93 -1.62
N ASP A 48 4.04 -5.22 -1.73
CA ASP A 48 4.84 -4.91 -2.92
C ASP A 48 4.35 -5.68 -4.16
N ALA A 49 3.94 -6.94 -4.01
CA ALA A 49 3.38 -7.72 -5.12
C ALA A 49 2.05 -7.16 -5.60
N LEU A 50 1.20 -6.69 -4.68
CA LEU A 50 -0.06 -6.03 -4.99
C LEU A 50 0.18 -4.70 -5.70
N LEU A 51 1.08 -3.85 -5.21
CA LEU A 51 1.44 -2.59 -5.83
C LEU A 51 2.03 -2.79 -7.24
N LYS A 52 2.82 -3.84 -7.44
CA LYS A 52 3.32 -4.21 -8.78
C LYS A 52 2.19 -4.55 -9.73
N GLN A 53 1.20 -5.32 -9.27
CA GLN A 53 0.03 -5.67 -10.07
C GLN A 53 -0.82 -4.43 -10.41
N VAL A 54 -0.97 -3.51 -9.46
CA VAL A 54 -1.61 -2.20 -9.67
C VAL A 54 -0.94 -1.46 -10.81
N CYS A 55 0.39 -1.35 -10.80
CA CYS A 55 1.13 -0.69 -11.89
C CYS A 55 0.87 -1.35 -13.26
N VAL A 56 0.91 -2.68 -13.33
CA VAL A 56 0.68 -3.41 -14.58
C VAL A 56 -0.72 -3.13 -15.12
N ARG A 57 -1.75 -3.27 -14.28
CA ARG A 57 -3.14 -3.04 -14.71
C ARG A 57 -3.41 -1.60 -15.08
N THR A 58 -2.74 -0.65 -14.44
CA THR A 58 -2.87 0.77 -14.78
C THR A 58 -2.37 1.06 -16.21
N VAL A 59 -1.23 0.48 -16.59
CA VAL A 59 -0.71 0.62 -17.96
C VAL A 59 -1.65 0.00 -19.00
N GLU A 60 -2.29 -1.11 -18.67
CA GLU A 60 -3.25 -1.78 -19.57
C GLU A 60 -4.58 -1.01 -19.70
N THR A 61 -4.95 -0.22 -18.69
CA THR A 61 -6.26 0.47 -18.60
C THR A 61 -6.23 1.88 -19.18
N ILE A 62 -5.11 2.60 -19.02
CA ILE A 62 -5.02 4.01 -19.40
C ILE A 62 -4.31 4.14 -20.73
N SER A 63 -5.02 4.66 -21.72
CA SER A 63 -4.49 4.91 -23.08
C SER A 63 -3.29 5.87 -23.03
N GLY A 64 -2.22 5.53 -23.77
CA GLY A 64 -1.00 6.33 -23.79
C GLY A 64 -0.09 6.15 -22.55
N ALA A 65 -0.46 5.25 -21.64
CA ALA A 65 0.41 4.83 -20.55
C ALA A 65 1.42 3.78 -21.05
N ASP A 66 2.70 4.09 -21.02
CA ASP A 66 3.77 3.17 -21.40
C ASP A 66 4.40 2.50 -20.18
N MET A 67 4.46 3.23 -19.08
CA MET A 67 5.07 2.77 -17.83
C MET A 67 4.30 3.30 -16.62
N ALA A 68 4.35 2.55 -15.51
CA ALA A 68 3.80 2.97 -14.24
C ALA A 68 4.70 2.62 -13.07
N GLY A 69 4.58 3.38 -11.99
CA GLY A 69 5.27 3.15 -10.74
C GLY A 69 4.48 3.65 -9.53
N VAL A 70 4.81 3.13 -8.36
CA VAL A 70 4.27 3.60 -7.09
C VAL A 70 5.40 4.17 -6.25
N THR A 71 5.29 5.45 -5.93
CA THR A 71 6.11 6.14 -4.95
C THR A 71 5.43 6.06 -3.59
N LEU A 72 6.17 5.70 -2.54
CA LEU A 72 5.73 5.82 -1.15
C LEU A 72 6.66 6.75 -0.40
N LEU A 73 6.08 7.57 0.47
CA LEU A 73 6.82 8.43 1.41
C LEU A 73 6.91 7.70 2.75
N SER A 74 8.09 7.68 3.36
CA SER A 74 8.24 7.26 4.75
C SER A 74 7.60 8.27 5.72
N GLU A 75 7.48 7.92 6.99
CA GLU A 75 7.01 8.86 8.04
C GLU A 75 7.87 10.14 8.11
N SER A 76 9.15 10.07 7.73
CA SER A 76 10.05 11.23 7.62
C SER A 76 9.93 11.97 6.27
N GLY A 77 9.02 11.57 5.39
CA GLY A 77 8.82 12.18 4.08
C GLY A 77 9.84 11.77 3.01
N ILE A 78 10.70 10.77 3.29
CA ILE A 78 11.68 10.27 2.31
C ILE A 78 10.95 9.39 1.28
N PRO A 79 11.02 9.73 -0.02
CA PRO A 79 10.38 8.97 -1.07
C PRO A 79 11.17 7.70 -1.42
N ARG A 80 10.45 6.65 -1.81
CA ARG A 80 11.00 5.43 -2.43
C ARG A 80 10.04 4.88 -3.47
N THR A 81 10.55 4.28 -4.52
CA THR A 81 9.74 3.51 -5.47
C THR A 81 9.46 2.14 -4.89
N ALA A 82 8.19 1.85 -4.61
CA ALA A 82 7.74 0.58 -4.03
C ALA A 82 7.46 -0.47 -5.10
N ALA A 83 7.01 -0.04 -6.27
CA ALA A 83 6.75 -0.91 -7.42
C ALA A 83 6.94 -0.12 -8.72
N SER A 84 7.32 -0.81 -9.79
CA SER A 84 7.43 -0.21 -11.13
C SER A 84 7.21 -1.27 -12.21
N THR A 85 6.67 -0.88 -13.37
CA THR A 85 6.53 -1.79 -14.52
C THR A 85 7.83 -1.92 -15.31
N HIS A 86 8.65 -0.88 -15.34
CA HIS A 86 9.87 -0.81 -16.14
C HIS A 86 11.02 -0.16 -15.35
N LYS A 87 12.27 -0.51 -15.71
CA LYS A 87 13.46 0.04 -15.04
C LYS A 87 13.57 1.56 -15.21
N ALA A 88 13.18 2.11 -16.36
CA ALA A 88 13.23 3.55 -16.62
C ALA A 88 12.39 4.36 -15.63
N VAL A 89 11.34 3.77 -15.04
CA VAL A 89 10.56 4.42 -13.96
C VAL A 89 11.46 4.75 -12.76
N LEU A 90 12.38 3.84 -12.41
CA LEU A 90 13.30 4.07 -11.28
C LEU A 90 14.22 5.26 -11.52
N ASP A 91 14.65 5.44 -12.78
CA ASP A 91 15.54 6.54 -13.16
C ASP A 91 14.76 7.88 -13.08
N VAL A 92 13.53 7.94 -13.64
CA VAL A 92 12.66 9.13 -13.58
C VAL A 92 12.27 9.47 -12.14
N ASP A 93 11.91 8.48 -11.35
CA ASP A 93 11.57 8.67 -9.94
C ASP A 93 12.78 9.17 -9.14
N PHE A 94 13.97 8.62 -9.39
CA PHE A 94 15.21 9.05 -8.75
C PHE A 94 15.50 10.53 -9.05
N ASP A 95 15.30 10.99 -10.29
CA ASP A 95 15.49 12.39 -10.67
C ASP A 95 14.53 13.30 -9.88
N GLN A 96 13.25 12.92 -9.73
CA GLN A 96 12.28 13.65 -8.89
C GLN A 96 12.73 13.68 -7.42
N TYR A 97 13.21 12.58 -6.89
CA TYR A 97 13.63 12.47 -5.48
C TYR A 97 14.89 13.30 -5.20
N ALA A 98 15.87 13.27 -6.11
CA ALA A 98 17.11 14.02 -5.98
C ALA A 98 16.88 15.54 -6.01
N CYS A 99 15.93 16.00 -6.84
CA CYS A 99 15.58 17.42 -6.92
C CYS A 99 14.56 17.86 -5.86
N GLY A 100 13.85 16.92 -5.24
CA GLY A 100 12.77 17.21 -4.29
C GLY A 100 11.51 17.81 -4.92
N GLU A 101 11.40 17.79 -6.25
CA GLU A 101 10.29 18.29 -7.03
C GLU A 101 9.93 17.33 -8.16
N GLY A 102 8.73 17.49 -8.72
CA GLY A 102 8.20 16.68 -9.80
C GLY A 102 6.76 16.23 -9.57
N PRO A 103 6.11 15.70 -10.62
CA PRO A 103 4.68 15.35 -10.58
C PRO A 103 4.31 14.35 -9.48
N CYS A 104 5.12 13.33 -9.23
CA CYS A 104 4.80 12.34 -8.20
C CYS A 104 4.88 12.92 -6.78
N LEU A 105 5.88 13.76 -6.50
CA LEU A 105 6.04 14.38 -5.20
C LEU A 105 4.96 15.45 -4.96
N GLU A 106 4.59 16.20 -6.00
CA GLU A 106 3.50 17.15 -5.91
C GLU A 106 2.17 16.44 -5.65
N ALA A 107 1.83 15.38 -6.40
CA ALA A 107 0.60 14.61 -6.18
C ALA A 107 0.52 14.06 -4.74
N ALA A 108 1.60 13.47 -4.24
CA ALA A 108 1.67 12.95 -2.87
C ALA A 108 1.51 14.05 -1.80
N ARG A 109 2.08 15.25 -2.01
CA ARG A 109 2.03 16.37 -1.06
C ARG A 109 0.71 17.12 -1.08
N THR A 110 0.17 17.40 -2.28
CA THR A 110 -1.04 18.19 -2.46
C THR A 110 -2.32 17.40 -2.36
N ARG A 111 -2.22 16.06 -2.38
CA ARG A 111 -3.36 15.12 -2.43
C ARG A 111 -4.26 15.33 -3.64
N SER A 112 -3.68 15.79 -4.73
CA SER A 112 -4.39 16.11 -5.97
C SER A 112 -3.77 15.33 -7.12
N VAL A 113 -4.58 15.02 -8.14
CA VAL A 113 -4.06 14.45 -9.37
C VAL A 113 -3.25 15.52 -10.10
N VAL A 114 -2.07 15.16 -10.56
CA VAL A 114 -1.16 16.04 -11.30
C VAL A 114 -1.01 15.48 -12.71
N ARG A 115 -1.34 16.31 -13.70
CA ARG A 115 -1.06 16.07 -15.12
C ARG A 115 -0.03 17.06 -15.60
N ALA A 116 0.90 16.62 -16.41
CA ALA A 116 1.87 17.51 -17.05
C ALA A 116 2.48 16.84 -18.30
N THR A 117 2.85 17.66 -19.26
CA THR A 117 3.80 17.31 -20.32
C THR A 117 5.22 17.69 -19.88
N VAL A 118 6.23 17.28 -20.64
CA VAL A 118 7.60 17.78 -20.40
C VAL A 118 7.67 19.31 -20.51
N ALA A 119 6.95 19.90 -21.46
CA ALA A 119 6.89 21.37 -21.61
C ALA A 119 6.29 22.07 -20.37
N ASP A 120 5.22 21.52 -19.79
CA ASP A 120 4.66 22.03 -18.53
C ASP A 120 5.64 21.88 -17.38
N SER A 121 6.39 20.78 -17.39
CA SER A 121 7.37 20.44 -16.35
C SER A 121 8.55 21.41 -16.32
N GLU A 122 8.97 21.95 -17.45
CA GLU A 122 10.04 22.96 -17.53
C GLU A 122 9.73 24.22 -16.71
N VAL A 123 8.45 24.58 -16.63
CA VAL A 123 7.99 25.74 -15.87
C VAL A 123 7.74 25.38 -14.39
N ARG A 124 7.11 24.22 -14.15
CA ARG A 124 6.67 23.81 -12.80
C ARG A 124 7.78 23.20 -11.96
N TRP A 125 8.67 22.42 -12.58
CA TRP A 125 9.74 21.67 -11.91
C TRP A 125 11.04 21.73 -12.74
N PRO A 126 11.68 22.90 -12.84
CA PRO A 126 12.82 23.12 -13.73
C PRO A 126 14.05 22.26 -13.38
N ALA A 127 14.29 21.99 -12.10
CA ALA A 127 15.41 21.15 -11.68
C ALA A 127 15.18 19.66 -12.05
N PHE A 128 13.96 19.17 -11.92
CA PHE A 128 13.59 17.84 -12.37
C PHE A 128 13.74 17.71 -13.89
N THR A 129 13.17 18.65 -14.65
CA THR A 129 13.18 18.58 -16.11
C THR A 129 14.60 18.67 -16.68
N ALA A 130 15.48 19.46 -16.06
CA ALA A 130 16.89 19.56 -16.46
C ALA A 130 17.63 18.22 -16.34
N ASN A 131 17.22 17.35 -15.42
CA ASN A 131 17.81 16.02 -15.19
C ASN A 131 17.11 14.89 -15.95
N LEU A 132 15.91 15.13 -16.46
CA LEU A 132 15.09 14.16 -17.18
C LEU A 132 15.73 13.80 -18.54
N ARG A 133 16.86 13.07 -18.51
CA ARG A 133 17.63 12.74 -19.71
C ARG A 133 17.52 11.25 -20.02
N GLY A 134 16.99 10.92 -21.21
CA GLY A 134 17.13 9.62 -21.81
C GLY A 134 16.03 8.59 -21.53
N ALA A 135 15.02 8.89 -20.71
CA ALA A 135 13.91 7.96 -20.46
C ALA A 135 12.85 7.96 -21.59
N GLY A 136 12.91 8.89 -22.54
CA GLY A 136 11.92 9.04 -23.62
C GLY A 136 10.52 9.46 -23.14
N VAL A 137 10.36 9.80 -21.86
CA VAL A 137 9.08 10.23 -21.28
C VAL A 137 8.75 11.64 -21.76
N GLN A 138 7.51 11.84 -22.22
CA GLN A 138 6.99 13.11 -22.70
C GLN A 138 5.78 13.59 -21.90
N SER A 139 5.12 12.71 -21.15
CA SER A 139 3.93 13.05 -20.36
C SER A 139 3.88 12.30 -19.05
N PHE A 140 3.26 12.93 -18.06
CA PHE A 140 3.14 12.50 -16.68
C PHE A 140 1.69 12.56 -16.22
N LEU A 141 1.24 11.54 -15.50
CA LEU A 141 -0.01 11.55 -14.76
C LEU A 141 0.23 10.87 -13.41
N SER A 142 0.07 11.61 -12.33
CA SER A 142 0.30 11.13 -10.97
C SER A 142 -0.94 11.34 -10.12
N ALA A 143 -1.43 10.29 -9.47
CA ALA A 143 -2.54 10.38 -8.53
C ALA A 143 -2.08 10.02 -7.12
N PRO A 144 -2.55 10.73 -6.08
CA PRO A 144 -2.22 10.41 -4.71
C PRO A 144 -2.68 8.99 -4.37
N LEU A 145 -1.90 8.29 -3.55
CA LEU A 145 -2.19 6.94 -3.08
C LEU A 145 -1.85 6.84 -1.58
N TRP A 146 -2.83 6.43 -0.78
CA TRP A 146 -2.68 6.23 0.66
C TRP A 146 -2.71 4.74 0.97
N VAL A 147 -1.57 4.21 1.38
CA VAL A 147 -1.46 2.79 1.76
C VAL A 147 -1.95 2.58 3.19
N ASP A 148 -1.71 3.56 4.07
CA ASP A 148 -2.22 3.65 5.44
C ASP A 148 -2.05 5.07 5.98
N ASP A 149 -2.41 5.29 7.26
CA ASP A 149 -2.34 6.61 7.93
C ASP A 149 -0.91 7.20 7.99
N ARG A 150 0.12 6.38 7.75
CA ARG A 150 1.54 6.77 7.84
C ARG A 150 2.25 6.80 6.50
N HIS A 151 1.71 6.12 5.48
CA HIS A 151 2.35 5.98 4.18
C HIS A 151 1.50 6.63 3.09
N ALA A 152 1.79 7.90 2.86
CA ALA A 152 1.35 8.62 1.67
C ALA A 152 2.23 8.25 0.48
N GLY A 153 1.69 8.40 -0.72
CA GLY A 153 2.44 8.16 -1.94
C GLY A 153 1.72 8.68 -3.16
N ALA A 154 2.13 8.17 -4.31
CA ALA A 154 1.47 8.42 -5.58
C ALA A 154 1.59 7.19 -6.50
N LEU A 155 0.54 6.92 -7.26
CA LEU A 155 0.58 6.07 -8.43
C LEU A 155 0.91 6.95 -9.63
N ASN A 156 2.01 6.65 -10.29
CA ASN A 156 2.59 7.46 -11.36
C ASN A 156 2.48 6.72 -12.69
N ILE A 157 2.10 7.43 -13.72
CA ILE A 157 2.05 6.96 -15.10
C ILE A 157 2.93 7.84 -15.95
N TYR A 158 3.66 7.22 -16.86
CA TYR A 158 4.59 7.85 -17.78
C TYR A 158 4.22 7.44 -19.21
N GLY A 159 4.13 8.43 -20.10
CA GLY A 159 3.86 8.23 -21.52
C GLY A 159 4.99 8.77 -22.40
N HIS A 160 5.24 8.09 -23.52
CA HIS A 160 6.17 8.54 -24.55
C HIS A 160 5.54 9.53 -25.52
N GLY A 161 4.21 9.68 -25.50
CA GLY A 161 3.48 10.65 -26.30
C GLY A 161 3.52 12.05 -25.68
N ALA A 162 3.75 13.09 -26.50
CA ALA A 162 3.79 14.47 -26.05
C ALA A 162 2.39 15.12 -25.90
N HIS A 163 1.32 14.40 -26.28
CA HIS A 163 -0.07 14.88 -26.20
C HIS A 163 -0.61 14.95 -24.76
N GLY A 164 0.11 14.39 -23.78
CA GLY A 164 -0.34 14.36 -22.39
C GLY A 164 -1.43 13.33 -22.13
N PHE A 165 -1.96 13.34 -20.93
CA PHE A 165 -3.11 12.55 -20.50
C PHE A 165 -4.36 13.42 -20.43
N SER A 166 -5.54 12.89 -20.77
CA SER A 166 -6.80 13.60 -20.73
C SER A 166 -7.33 13.79 -19.30
N GLU A 167 -8.36 14.63 -19.15
CA GLU A 167 -9.07 14.75 -17.86
C GLU A 167 -9.77 13.45 -17.44
N VAL A 168 -10.22 12.68 -18.44
CA VAL A 168 -10.84 11.38 -18.20
C VAL A 168 -9.82 10.38 -17.67
N ASP A 169 -8.61 10.35 -18.22
CA ASP A 169 -7.54 9.50 -17.71
C ASP A 169 -7.18 9.86 -16.26
N ALA A 170 -7.17 11.15 -15.94
CA ALA A 170 -6.97 11.63 -14.56
C ALA A 170 -8.10 11.20 -13.62
N LEU A 171 -9.36 11.25 -14.07
CA LEU A 171 -10.50 10.78 -13.29
C LEU A 171 -10.46 9.27 -13.09
N ILE A 172 -10.18 8.51 -14.13
CA ILE A 172 -10.04 7.05 -14.07
C ILE A 172 -8.94 6.67 -13.09
N LEU A 173 -7.76 7.31 -13.17
CA LEU A 173 -6.67 7.04 -12.25
C LEU A 173 -7.05 7.37 -10.81
N ARG A 174 -7.77 8.45 -10.57
CA ARG A 174 -8.25 8.83 -9.24
C ARG A 174 -9.23 7.79 -8.68
N VAL A 175 -10.19 7.32 -9.47
CA VAL A 175 -11.12 6.26 -9.06
C VAL A 175 -10.36 4.98 -8.75
N TYR A 176 -9.37 4.64 -9.59
CA TYR A 176 -8.54 3.46 -9.40
C TYR A 176 -7.73 3.53 -8.09
N THR A 177 -7.01 4.64 -7.84
CA THR A 177 -6.25 4.80 -6.59
C THR A 177 -7.13 4.74 -5.35
N THR A 178 -8.29 5.42 -5.35
CA THR A 178 -9.23 5.39 -4.22
C THR A 178 -9.74 3.98 -3.93
N SER A 179 -10.01 3.20 -4.97
CA SER A 179 -10.44 1.80 -4.82
C SER A 179 -9.32 0.92 -4.26
N ILE A 180 -8.10 1.08 -4.75
CA ILE A 180 -6.92 0.37 -4.25
C ILE A 180 -6.63 0.71 -2.79
N GLU A 181 -6.77 1.95 -2.38
CA GLU A 181 -6.64 2.36 -0.97
C GLU A 181 -7.60 1.59 -0.07
N GLY A 182 -8.86 1.44 -0.50
CA GLY A 182 -9.86 0.64 0.21
C GLY A 182 -9.44 -0.82 0.36
N LEU A 183 -8.95 -1.43 -0.73
CA LEU A 183 -8.48 -2.82 -0.74
C LEU A 183 -7.26 -3.03 0.17
N LEU A 184 -6.29 -2.11 0.13
CA LEU A 184 -5.10 -2.16 0.98
C LEU A 184 -5.44 -2.05 2.46
N ARG A 185 -6.39 -1.18 2.82
CA ARG A 185 -6.87 -1.04 4.19
C ARG A 185 -7.51 -2.31 4.71
N VAL A 186 -8.46 -2.88 3.95
CA VAL A 186 -9.12 -4.13 4.30
C VAL A 186 -8.11 -5.28 4.44
N SER A 187 -7.13 -5.37 3.54
CA SER A 187 -6.06 -6.38 3.62
C SER A 187 -5.28 -6.29 4.95
N LYS A 188 -4.90 -5.08 5.36
CA LYS A 188 -4.19 -4.85 6.63
C LYS A 188 -5.04 -5.18 7.86
N GLU A 189 -6.33 -4.82 7.84
CA GLU A 189 -7.24 -5.17 8.94
C GLU A 189 -7.38 -6.69 9.10
N ILE A 190 -7.47 -7.43 7.98
CA ILE A 190 -7.51 -8.90 7.98
C ILE A 190 -6.20 -9.48 8.54
N GLU A 191 -5.05 -8.96 8.14
CA GLU A 191 -3.75 -9.42 8.67
C GLU A 191 -3.63 -9.15 10.17
N PHE A 192 -4.01 -7.96 10.63
CA PHE A 192 -4.02 -7.62 12.04
C PHE A 192 -4.93 -8.56 12.84
N ALA A 193 -6.17 -8.75 12.41
CA ALA A 193 -7.11 -9.65 13.06
C ALA A 193 -6.59 -11.10 13.15
N LYS A 194 -5.91 -11.58 12.10
CA LYS A 194 -5.29 -12.93 12.11
C LYS A 194 -4.15 -13.03 13.11
N HIS A 195 -3.31 -12.03 13.21
CA HIS A 195 -2.23 -11.99 14.20
C HIS A 195 -2.78 -12.03 15.63
N GLU A 196 -3.85 -11.27 15.91
CA GLU A 196 -4.53 -11.30 17.20
C GLU A 196 -5.12 -12.69 17.51
N ILE A 197 -5.84 -13.28 16.55
CA ILE A 197 -6.41 -14.63 16.70
C ILE A 197 -5.31 -15.68 16.96
N ALA A 198 -4.20 -15.61 16.24
CA ALA A 198 -3.07 -16.51 16.45
C ALA A 198 -2.44 -16.33 17.85
N GLY A 199 -2.30 -15.08 18.29
CA GLY A 199 -1.85 -14.73 19.64
C GLY A 199 -2.76 -15.29 20.73
N LEU A 200 -4.08 -15.09 20.60
CA LEU A 200 -5.08 -15.60 21.53
C LEU A 200 -5.08 -17.14 21.57
N ASN A 201 -5.03 -17.81 20.42
CA ASN A 201 -4.95 -19.26 20.36
C ASN A 201 -3.69 -19.80 21.03
N THR A 202 -2.55 -19.14 20.88
CA THR A 202 -1.30 -19.49 21.54
C THR A 202 -1.42 -19.32 23.05
N ALA A 203 -2.02 -18.22 23.52
CA ALA A 203 -2.24 -17.97 24.95
C ALA A 203 -3.20 -19.00 25.56
N MET A 204 -4.29 -19.35 24.87
CA MET A 204 -5.23 -20.37 25.30
C MET A 204 -4.58 -21.76 25.41
N LYS A 205 -3.81 -22.17 24.39
CA LYS A 205 -3.05 -23.45 24.44
C LYS A 205 -2.05 -23.45 25.61
N SER A 206 -1.30 -22.37 25.77
CA SER A 206 -0.35 -22.23 26.88
C SER A 206 -1.04 -22.35 28.24
N ARG A 207 -2.19 -21.70 28.43
CA ARG A 207 -2.99 -21.79 29.64
C ARG A 207 -3.48 -23.22 29.89
N ALA A 208 -4.01 -23.90 28.88
CA ALA A 208 -4.46 -25.28 29.01
C ALA A 208 -3.33 -26.20 29.43
N THR A 209 -2.13 -26.09 28.84
CA THR A 209 -0.95 -26.87 29.20
C THR A 209 -0.51 -26.60 30.65
N ILE A 210 -0.54 -25.33 31.08
CA ILE A 210 -0.22 -24.94 32.47
C ILE A 210 -1.23 -25.57 33.45
N GLU A 211 -2.53 -25.51 33.17
CA GLU A 211 -3.54 -26.11 34.02
C GLU A 211 -3.43 -27.63 34.06
N GLN A 212 -3.10 -28.29 32.96
CA GLN A 212 -2.80 -29.75 32.93
C GLN A 212 -1.58 -30.10 33.83
N ALA A 213 -0.47 -29.35 33.68
CA ALA A 213 0.71 -29.58 34.51
C ALA A 213 0.44 -29.34 35.99
N LYS A 214 -0.35 -28.33 36.36
CA LYS A 214 -0.83 -28.07 37.72
C LYS A 214 -1.62 -29.30 38.24
N GLY A 215 -2.59 -29.79 37.45
CA GLY A 215 -3.37 -30.97 37.81
C GLY A 215 -2.50 -32.20 38.08
N ILE A 216 -1.49 -32.44 37.25
CA ILE A 216 -0.52 -33.53 37.42
C ILE A 216 0.27 -33.37 38.75
N LEU A 217 0.80 -32.16 39.03
CA LEU A 217 1.53 -31.89 40.28
C LEU A 217 0.64 -32.03 41.51
N MET A 218 -0.61 -31.60 41.44
CA MET A 218 -1.59 -31.79 42.50
C MET A 218 -1.84 -33.27 42.77
N ALA A 219 -2.01 -34.08 41.72
CA ALA A 219 -2.28 -35.55 41.84
C ALA A 219 -1.06 -36.30 42.39
N ILE A 220 0.16 -36.01 41.90
CA ILE A 220 1.36 -36.78 42.25
C ILE A 220 1.96 -36.33 43.60
N ARG A 221 1.88 -35.06 43.93
CA ARG A 221 2.57 -34.46 45.11
C ARG A 221 1.64 -33.97 46.20
N GLY A 222 0.31 -34.05 46.00
CA GLY A 222 -0.67 -33.52 46.95
C GLY A 222 -0.64 -32.00 47.12
N PHE A 223 -0.13 -31.25 46.16
CA PHE A 223 -0.04 -29.78 46.22
C PHE A 223 -1.42 -29.13 46.07
N SER A 224 -1.59 -27.94 46.68
CA SER A 224 -2.68 -27.06 46.34
C SER A 224 -2.46 -26.50 44.92
N SER A 225 -3.52 -25.98 44.27
CA SER A 225 -3.42 -25.31 42.95
C SER A 225 -2.37 -24.19 42.95
N GLU A 226 -2.29 -23.38 44.02
CA GLU A 226 -1.35 -22.32 44.17
C GLU A 226 0.09 -22.84 44.31
N ALA A 227 0.30 -23.84 45.20
CA ALA A 227 1.61 -24.45 45.40
C ALA A 227 2.14 -25.10 44.10
N ALA A 228 1.24 -25.77 43.31
CA ALA A 228 1.60 -26.35 42.02
C ALA A 228 2.03 -25.26 41.00
N PHE A 229 1.34 -24.16 40.97
CA PHE A 229 1.71 -23.00 40.10
C PHE A 229 3.04 -22.40 40.50
N ASP A 230 3.28 -22.20 41.80
CA ASP A 230 4.56 -21.68 42.33
C ASP A 230 5.75 -22.58 41.96
N VAL A 231 5.55 -23.90 41.96
CA VAL A 231 6.59 -24.83 41.51
C VAL A 231 6.92 -24.63 40.04
N LEU A 232 5.90 -24.46 39.19
CA LEU A 232 6.10 -24.18 37.76
C LEU A 232 6.83 -22.87 37.54
N VAL A 233 6.46 -21.81 38.29
CA VAL A 233 7.10 -20.49 38.21
C VAL A 233 8.57 -20.55 38.66
N LYS A 234 8.87 -21.19 39.79
CA LYS A 234 10.24 -21.35 40.29
C LYS A 234 11.11 -22.11 39.29
N GLU A 235 10.57 -23.16 38.68
CA GLU A 235 11.31 -23.97 37.72
C GLU A 235 11.55 -23.18 36.42
N SER A 236 10.56 -22.40 35.96
CA SER A 236 10.66 -21.49 34.80
C SER A 236 11.79 -20.46 35.02
N GLN A 237 11.83 -19.85 36.21
CA GLN A 237 12.88 -18.89 36.58
C GLN A 237 14.26 -19.55 36.68
N ARG A 238 14.33 -20.73 37.29
CA ARG A 238 15.58 -21.47 37.45
C ARG A 238 16.20 -21.87 36.11
N LYS A 239 15.36 -22.29 35.16
CA LYS A 239 15.79 -22.72 33.82
C LYS A 239 15.85 -21.57 32.80
N GLN A 240 15.37 -20.39 33.15
CA GLN A 240 15.21 -19.26 32.24
C GLN A 240 14.38 -19.62 30.98
N GLN A 241 13.36 -20.44 31.15
CA GLN A 241 12.45 -20.88 30.08
C GLN A 241 11.05 -20.36 30.34
N LYS A 242 10.25 -20.25 29.26
CA LYS A 242 8.85 -19.80 29.38
C LYS A 242 8.02 -20.79 30.18
N LEU A 243 7.10 -20.30 31.00
CA LEU A 243 6.27 -21.12 31.91
C LEU A 243 5.54 -22.26 31.20
N HIS A 244 4.99 -22.02 30.02
CA HIS A 244 4.31 -23.04 29.22
C HIS A 244 5.26 -24.14 28.73
N THR A 245 6.55 -23.86 28.51
CA THR A 245 7.55 -24.87 28.14
C THR A 245 7.82 -25.83 29.29
N ILE A 246 7.94 -25.29 30.51
CA ILE A 246 8.08 -26.12 31.71
C ILE A 246 6.84 -26.99 31.94
N ALA A 247 5.66 -26.40 31.75
CA ALA A 247 4.40 -27.14 31.85
C ALA A 247 4.32 -28.28 30.85
N ASP A 248 4.69 -28.03 29.59
CA ASP A 248 4.74 -29.03 28.51
C ASP A 248 5.71 -30.20 28.82
N GLU A 249 6.89 -29.88 29.39
CA GLU A 249 7.81 -30.95 29.86
C GLU A 249 7.19 -31.86 30.94
N ILE A 250 6.41 -31.30 31.85
CA ILE A 250 5.75 -32.08 32.90
C ILE A 250 4.64 -32.97 32.32
N VAL A 251 3.82 -32.40 31.44
CA VAL A 251 2.75 -33.16 30.76
C VAL A 251 3.35 -34.32 29.98
N LYS A 252 4.35 -34.08 29.13
CA LYS A 252 5.02 -35.12 28.34
C LYS A 252 5.66 -36.22 29.18
N ARG A 253 6.25 -35.88 30.34
CA ARG A 253 6.81 -36.89 31.25
C ARG A 253 5.75 -37.73 31.90
N ALA A 254 4.60 -37.16 32.24
CA ALA A 254 3.49 -37.92 32.81
C ALA A 254 2.87 -38.88 31.78
N GLU A 255 2.75 -38.45 30.52
CA GLU A 255 2.28 -39.31 29.42
C GLU A 255 3.25 -40.46 29.13
N ALA A 256 4.57 -40.23 29.20
CA ALA A 256 5.59 -41.26 28.99
C ALA A 256 5.73 -42.28 30.17
N SER A 257 5.06 -42.01 31.28
CA SER A 257 5.12 -42.87 32.49
C SER A 257 3.89 -43.78 32.68
N GLN A 258 2.96 -43.69 31.71
CA GLN A 258 1.80 -44.60 31.59
C GLN A 258 2.10 -45.75 30.64
#